data_0a37412e85b904bb90cab3d0490724fb
#
_entry.id   0a37412e85b904bb90cab3d0490724fb
#
_cell.length_a   1.000
_cell.length_b   1.000
_cell.length_c   1.000
_cell.angle_alpha   90.00
_cell.angle_beta   90.00
_cell.angle_gamma   90.00
#
_symmetry.space_group_name_H-M   'P 1'
#
loop_
_entity.id
_entity.type
_entity.pdbx_description
1 polymer ?
#
loop_
_entity_poly.entity_id
_entity_poly.type
_entity_poly.pdbx_seq_one_letter_code
_entity_poly.pdbx_strand_id
1 'polypeptide(L)'
;MTASRGRAKRGEVAYPTYLVWEITLACDLGCKHCGSRAGKARDNELSPEKCLELVAQFAEAGVREITLIGGEAYLRDDWHIIAKAISDAGMRCGITTGARNLSQERVDLAVAAGVHTIGISIDGLQQTHDMLRGPGSFEALMQAAERISNSPIRLTTNSQINRLSMPELAALAEQIVAMGSKAWQIAVTVPLGRAADRPDLVLQPYDLLELFPLLVWIKRTHLDPAGVRLFPANNVGYFGPYSAELRSGSHFSGCGAGRSTLGVEADGSLKACPSLPSADYTVGNLGSDDLKTLSEPGTGLEKLRNRTKDDLWGFCATCYYAEECLAGCTWTSHAILGKPGNNPYCVHRQLELAKQGIRESIVKVQAAPGKPFDYGRFELIHEPIDPNQKDGEILGIATEKITGLARGEMSALPKAQIRKRLRVL
;
A
#
# COMPACT_ATOMS: atom_id res chain seq x y z
N MET A 1 12.76 -17.51 -10.48
CA MET A 1 13.65 -17.03 -9.42
C MET A 1 13.42 -15.53 -9.32
N THR A 2 12.69 -15.07 -8.28
CA THR A 2 12.53 -13.64 -8.00
C THR A 2 13.87 -13.16 -7.45
N ALA A 3 14.62 -12.39 -8.26
CA ALA A 3 15.78 -11.67 -7.76
C ALA A 3 15.33 -10.87 -6.51
N SER A 4 15.95 -11.14 -5.37
CA SER A 4 15.74 -10.33 -4.18
C SER A 4 16.03 -8.89 -4.59
N ARG A 5 15.08 -7.97 -4.35
CA ARG A 5 15.32 -6.54 -4.49
C ARG A 5 16.53 -6.24 -3.61
N GLY A 6 17.72 -6.15 -4.20
CA GLY A 6 18.96 -5.90 -3.47
C GLY A 6 18.77 -4.62 -2.66
N ARG A 7 18.89 -4.73 -1.33
CA ARG A 7 18.86 -3.57 -0.45
C ARG A 7 20.29 -3.14 -0.23
N ALA A 8 20.58 -1.89 -0.51
CA ALA A 8 21.82 -1.29 -0.07
C ALA A 8 21.91 -1.35 1.46
N LYS A 9 23.07 -1.66 1.96
CA LYS A 9 23.35 -1.60 3.40
C LYS A 9 23.29 -0.14 3.87
N ARG A 10 23.04 0.05 5.16
CA ARG A 10 23.02 1.37 5.80
C ARG A 10 24.36 2.08 5.51
N GLY A 11 24.30 3.28 4.93
CA GLY A 11 25.51 4.06 4.56
C GLY A 11 26.03 3.84 3.12
N GLU A 12 25.54 2.85 2.38
CA GLU A 12 25.83 2.75 0.94
C GLU A 12 24.92 3.68 0.15
N VAL A 13 25.47 4.34 -0.87
CA VAL A 13 24.66 5.07 -1.86
C VAL A 13 23.84 4.03 -2.62
N ALA A 14 22.58 3.87 -2.22
CA ALA A 14 21.69 2.95 -2.88
C ALA A 14 21.02 3.66 -4.05
N TYR A 15 21.30 3.21 -5.24
CA TYR A 15 20.45 3.55 -6.37
C TYR A 15 19.13 2.76 -6.23
N PRO A 16 17.97 3.42 -6.35
CA PRO A 16 16.70 2.75 -6.23
C PRO A 16 16.54 1.73 -7.35
N THR A 17 16.16 0.53 -6.97
CA THR A 17 15.90 -0.55 -7.95
C THR A 17 14.45 -0.61 -8.38
N TYR A 18 13.57 0.08 -7.66
CA TYR A 18 12.13 0.09 -7.89
C TYR A 18 11.59 1.53 -7.88
N LEU A 19 10.85 1.88 -8.89
CA LEU A 19 10.23 3.18 -9.05
C LEU A 19 8.73 3.02 -9.27
N VAL A 20 7.96 3.86 -8.60
CA VAL A 20 6.52 4.00 -8.85
C VAL A 20 6.29 5.36 -9.48
N TRP A 21 5.73 5.36 -10.68
CA TRP A 21 5.54 6.56 -11.46
C TRP A 21 4.05 6.85 -11.68
N GLU A 22 3.57 7.94 -11.10
CA GLU A 22 2.29 8.54 -11.45
C GLU A 22 2.47 9.29 -12.76
N ILE A 23 2.01 8.72 -13.88
CA ILE A 23 2.17 9.36 -15.20
C ILE A 23 1.05 10.34 -15.54
N THR A 24 -0.06 10.31 -14.82
CA THR A 24 -1.17 11.27 -14.89
C THR A 24 -1.95 11.25 -13.59
N LEU A 25 -2.60 12.35 -13.23
CA LEU A 25 -3.56 12.40 -12.12
C LEU A 25 -5.01 12.23 -12.60
N ALA A 26 -5.25 12.18 -13.92
CA ALA A 26 -6.57 11.86 -14.46
C ALA A 26 -7.04 10.48 -13.98
N CYS A 27 -8.30 10.37 -13.55
CA CYS A 27 -8.90 9.14 -13.07
C CYS A 27 -10.39 9.10 -13.36
N ASP A 28 -10.87 7.94 -13.79
CA ASP A 28 -12.29 7.65 -14.01
C ASP A 28 -13.01 7.08 -12.77
N LEU A 29 -12.31 7.02 -11.63
CA LEU A 29 -12.82 6.58 -10.34
C LEU A 29 -12.72 7.67 -9.27
N GLY A 30 -13.76 7.76 -8.43
CA GLY A 30 -13.84 8.68 -7.29
C GLY A 30 -13.58 8.00 -5.93
N CYS A 31 -12.59 7.10 -5.82
CA CYS A 31 -12.37 6.28 -4.63
C CYS A 31 -12.32 7.10 -3.34
N LYS A 32 -13.08 6.67 -2.32
CA LYS A 32 -13.21 7.39 -1.03
C LYS A 32 -11.94 7.38 -0.19
N HIS A 33 -10.99 6.49 -0.48
CA HIS A 33 -9.70 6.35 0.21
C HIS A 33 -8.49 6.71 -0.65
N CYS A 34 -8.69 7.42 -1.77
CA CYS A 34 -7.61 7.78 -2.69
C CYS A 34 -6.64 8.79 -2.07
N GLY A 35 -5.37 8.37 -1.89
CA GLY A 35 -4.33 9.22 -1.32
C GLY A 35 -3.94 10.41 -2.20
N SER A 36 -3.92 10.24 -3.51
CA SER A 36 -3.59 11.31 -4.48
C SER A 36 -4.75 12.24 -4.80
N ARG A 37 -5.98 11.98 -4.31
CA ARG A 37 -7.20 12.71 -4.68
C ARG A 37 -7.41 12.79 -6.19
N ALA A 38 -6.98 11.76 -6.92
CA ALA A 38 -7.02 11.70 -8.38
C ALA A 38 -8.42 11.96 -8.95
N GLY A 39 -8.46 12.50 -10.15
CA GLY A 39 -9.69 12.83 -10.88
C GLY A 39 -9.39 13.59 -12.16
N LYS A 40 -8.86 14.81 -12.08
CA LYS A 40 -8.46 15.63 -13.23
C LYS A 40 -6.93 15.57 -13.40
N ALA A 41 -6.45 15.52 -14.63
CA ALA A 41 -5.02 15.66 -14.94
C ALA A 41 -4.45 16.96 -14.35
N ARG A 42 -3.18 16.97 -14.00
CA ARG A 42 -2.46 18.20 -13.63
C ARG A 42 -2.24 19.06 -14.88
N ASP A 43 -2.27 20.38 -14.72
CA ASP A 43 -2.04 21.29 -15.84
C ASP A 43 -0.58 21.26 -16.35
N ASN A 44 0.36 20.74 -15.56
CA ASN A 44 1.80 20.68 -15.81
C ASN A 44 2.35 19.24 -15.86
N GLU A 45 1.57 18.26 -16.31
CA GLU A 45 2.07 16.90 -16.51
C GLU A 45 3.20 16.89 -17.57
N LEU A 46 4.20 16.03 -17.34
CA LEU A 46 5.36 15.92 -18.25
C LEU A 46 4.93 15.57 -19.66
N SER A 47 5.61 16.16 -20.68
CA SER A 47 5.37 15.82 -22.07
C SER A 47 5.78 14.39 -22.40
N PRO A 48 5.25 13.79 -23.48
CA PRO A 48 5.66 12.45 -23.92
C PRO A 48 7.18 12.32 -24.10
N GLU A 49 7.82 13.31 -24.75
CA GLU A 49 9.26 13.34 -25.00
C GLU A 49 10.04 13.32 -23.70
N LYS A 50 9.61 14.16 -22.71
CA LYS A 50 10.26 14.19 -21.40
C LYS A 50 10.10 12.89 -20.65
N CYS A 51 8.95 12.23 -20.76
CA CYS A 51 8.76 10.90 -20.18
C CYS A 51 9.75 9.87 -20.78
N LEU A 52 9.99 9.90 -22.08
CA LEU A 52 10.96 9.00 -22.73
C LEU A 52 12.40 9.31 -22.32
N GLU A 53 12.78 10.58 -22.18
CA GLU A 53 14.08 10.98 -21.60
C GLU A 53 14.28 10.43 -20.20
N LEU A 54 13.25 10.51 -19.35
CA LEU A 54 13.30 9.99 -17.98
C LEU A 54 13.44 8.47 -17.95
N VAL A 55 12.81 7.73 -18.88
CA VAL A 55 13.00 6.28 -18.97
C VAL A 55 14.48 5.94 -19.22
N ALA A 56 15.16 6.68 -20.09
CA ALA A 56 16.59 6.49 -20.34
C ALA A 56 17.43 6.79 -19.08
N GLN A 57 17.15 7.89 -18.38
CA GLN A 57 17.81 8.23 -17.11
C GLN A 57 17.60 7.17 -16.02
N PHE A 58 16.38 6.60 -15.92
CA PHE A 58 16.09 5.53 -14.96
C PHE A 58 16.87 4.25 -15.26
N ALA A 59 16.98 3.88 -16.54
CA ALA A 59 17.76 2.72 -16.96
C ALA A 59 19.25 2.93 -16.64
N GLU A 60 19.82 4.09 -16.96
CA GLU A 60 21.20 4.47 -16.67
C GLU A 60 21.49 4.46 -15.16
N ALA A 61 20.53 4.93 -14.35
CA ALA A 61 20.62 4.90 -12.88
C ALA A 61 20.46 3.49 -12.28
N GLY A 62 20.25 2.45 -13.10
CA GLY A 62 20.16 1.07 -12.65
C GLY A 62 18.79 0.68 -12.08
N VAL A 63 17.73 1.42 -12.35
CA VAL A 63 16.35 1.02 -12.04
C VAL A 63 16.04 -0.28 -12.77
N ARG A 64 15.42 -1.22 -12.07
CA ARG A 64 15.12 -2.56 -12.63
C ARG A 64 13.63 -2.80 -12.85
N GLU A 65 12.80 -2.05 -12.18
CA GLU A 65 11.35 -2.21 -12.23
C GLU A 65 10.67 -0.86 -12.05
N ILE A 66 9.75 -0.54 -12.93
CA ILE A 66 8.89 0.63 -12.86
C ILE A 66 7.44 0.16 -12.84
N THR A 67 6.68 0.63 -11.85
CA THR A 67 5.22 0.47 -11.84
C THR A 67 4.57 1.78 -12.22
N LEU A 68 3.89 1.79 -13.34
CA LEU A 68 3.06 2.91 -13.77
C LEU A 68 1.78 2.93 -12.93
N ILE A 69 1.53 4.08 -12.36
CA ILE A 69 0.29 4.41 -11.67
C ILE A 69 -0.19 5.77 -12.17
N GLY A 70 -1.24 6.24 -11.56
CA GLY A 70 -1.70 7.60 -11.80
C GLY A 70 -2.85 7.88 -10.87
N GLY A 71 -3.78 8.73 -11.33
CA GLY A 71 -5.17 8.46 -11.13
C GLY A 71 -5.49 7.10 -11.74
N GLU A 72 -5.41 7.05 -13.09
CA GLU A 72 -5.50 5.82 -13.86
C GLU A 72 -4.56 5.92 -15.07
N ALA A 73 -3.48 5.13 -15.08
CA ALA A 73 -2.38 5.28 -16.04
C ALA A 73 -2.82 5.25 -17.49
N TYR A 74 -3.75 4.37 -17.87
CA TYR A 74 -4.21 4.23 -19.26
C TYR A 74 -5.17 5.34 -19.73
N LEU A 75 -5.46 6.34 -18.91
CA LEU A 75 -6.16 7.55 -19.35
C LEU A 75 -5.24 8.61 -19.96
N ARG A 76 -3.93 8.40 -19.84
CA ARG A 76 -2.93 9.16 -20.57
C ARG A 76 -2.69 8.51 -21.94
N ASP A 77 -2.86 9.22 -23.04
CA ASP A 77 -2.89 8.64 -24.38
C ASP A 77 -1.60 7.90 -24.77
N ASP A 78 -0.44 8.38 -24.35
CA ASP A 78 0.89 7.82 -24.64
C ASP A 78 1.38 6.79 -23.59
N TRP A 79 0.52 6.34 -22.66
CA TRP A 79 0.91 5.40 -21.58
C TRP A 79 1.59 4.12 -22.11
N HIS A 80 1.12 3.59 -23.21
CA HIS A 80 1.63 2.36 -23.82
C HIS A 80 2.98 2.58 -24.49
N ILE A 81 3.26 3.80 -24.98
CA ILE A 81 4.56 4.20 -25.51
C ILE A 81 5.59 4.27 -24.39
N ILE A 82 5.21 4.88 -23.25
CA ILE A 82 6.04 4.93 -22.04
C ILE A 82 6.32 3.51 -21.52
N ALA A 83 5.29 2.65 -21.42
CA ALA A 83 5.44 1.27 -21.01
C ALA A 83 6.38 0.47 -21.92
N LYS A 84 6.26 0.67 -23.24
CA LYS A 84 7.16 0.04 -24.21
C LYS A 84 8.60 0.51 -24.06
N ALA A 85 8.84 1.80 -23.90
CA ALA A 85 10.17 2.34 -23.66
C ALA A 85 10.83 1.75 -22.41
N ILE A 86 10.07 1.59 -21.30
CA ILE A 86 10.54 0.93 -20.08
C ILE A 86 10.99 -0.51 -20.37
N SER A 87 10.17 -1.26 -21.11
CA SER A 87 10.45 -2.66 -21.45
C SER A 87 11.64 -2.79 -22.41
N ASP A 88 11.71 -1.93 -23.42
CA ASP A 88 12.82 -1.90 -24.40
C ASP A 88 14.16 -1.53 -23.74
N ALA A 89 14.13 -0.70 -22.68
CA ALA A 89 15.30 -0.37 -21.87
C ALA A 89 15.72 -1.50 -20.89
N GLY A 90 15.09 -2.68 -20.96
CA GLY A 90 15.42 -3.84 -20.14
C GLY A 90 14.87 -3.81 -18.71
N MET A 91 14.03 -2.84 -18.38
CA MET A 91 13.37 -2.74 -17.10
C MET A 91 12.02 -3.48 -17.11
N ARG A 92 11.60 -4.03 -15.98
CA ARG A 92 10.26 -4.61 -15.87
C ARG A 92 9.22 -3.50 -15.74
N CYS A 93 8.24 -3.49 -16.63
CA CYS A 93 7.10 -2.60 -16.55
C CYS A 93 5.92 -3.30 -15.84
N GLY A 94 5.38 -2.69 -14.79
CA GLY A 94 4.13 -3.05 -14.15
C GLY A 94 3.12 -1.92 -14.27
N ILE A 95 1.83 -2.24 -14.12
CA ILE A 95 0.74 -1.25 -14.02
C ILE A 95 -0.09 -1.58 -12.77
N THR A 96 -0.46 -0.57 -11.99
CA THR A 96 -1.50 -0.70 -10.95
C THR A 96 -2.72 0.11 -11.34
N THR A 97 -3.89 -0.51 -11.34
CA THR A 97 -5.10 0.05 -11.92
C THR A 97 -6.34 -0.23 -11.06
N GLY A 98 -7.33 0.66 -11.12
CA GLY A 98 -8.70 0.40 -10.68
C GLY A 98 -9.50 -0.44 -11.70
N ALA A 99 -9.01 -0.59 -12.92
CA ALA A 99 -9.49 -1.42 -13.99
C ALA A 99 -10.90 -1.10 -14.54
N ARG A 100 -11.51 0.05 -14.18
CA ARG A 100 -12.88 0.39 -14.57
C ARG A 100 -13.09 0.34 -16.09
N ASN A 101 -12.15 0.89 -16.85
CA ASN A 101 -12.20 0.96 -18.31
C ASN A 101 -11.04 0.20 -18.97
N LEU A 102 -10.50 -0.85 -18.32
CA LEU A 102 -9.46 -1.68 -18.91
C LEU A 102 -10.05 -2.64 -19.96
N SER A 103 -10.26 -2.11 -21.18
CA SER A 103 -10.80 -2.85 -22.34
C SER A 103 -9.83 -3.93 -22.84
N GLN A 104 -10.31 -4.81 -23.72
CA GLN A 104 -9.45 -5.79 -24.40
C GLN A 104 -8.34 -5.07 -25.20
N GLU A 105 -8.67 -4.02 -25.93
CA GLU A 105 -7.71 -3.22 -26.69
C GLU A 105 -6.57 -2.69 -25.80
N ARG A 106 -6.88 -2.20 -24.58
CA ARG A 106 -5.87 -1.73 -23.63
C ARG A 106 -5.01 -2.87 -23.08
N VAL A 107 -5.58 -4.05 -22.88
CA VAL A 107 -4.81 -5.24 -22.53
C VAL A 107 -3.89 -5.65 -23.67
N ASP A 108 -4.36 -5.62 -24.92
CA ASP A 108 -3.56 -5.94 -26.10
C ASP A 108 -2.41 -4.94 -26.29
N LEU A 109 -2.67 -3.64 -26.08
CA LEU A 109 -1.61 -2.60 -26.05
C LEU A 109 -0.59 -2.85 -24.95
N ALA A 110 -1.03 -3.28 -23.75
CA ALA A 110 -0.13 -3.62 -22.66
C ALA A 110 0.76 -4.82 -23.00
N VAL A 111 0.20 -5.84 -23.66
CA VAL A 111 0.96 -7.00 -24.16
C VAL A 111 2.00 -6.55 -25.21
N ALA A 112 1.60 -5.74 -26.18
CA ALA A 112 2.49 -5.23 -27.22
C ALA A 112 3.60 -4.32 -26.67
N ALA A 113 3.33 -3.60 -25.57
CA ALA A 113 4.29 -2.78 -24.84
C ALA A 113 5.23 -3.57 -23.93
N GLY A 114 5.05 -4.90 -23.80
CA GLY A 114 5.89 -5.73 -22.93
C GLY A 114 5.59 -5.57 -21.44
N VAL A 115 4.39 -5.14 -21.07
CA VAL A 115 3.97 -5.05 -19.66
C VAL A 115 4.02 -6.44 -19.02
N HIS A 116 4.80 -6.56 -17.94
CA HIS A 116 5.02 -7.83 -17.24
C HIS A 116 3.90 -8.18 -16.24
N THR A 117 3.36 -7.19 -15.58
CA THR A 117 2.39 -7.40 -14.48
C THR A 117 1.32 -6.30 -14.49
N ILE A 118 0.07 -6.70 -14.36
CA ILE A 118 -1.02 -5.76 -14.06
C ILE A 118 -1.58 -6.14 -12.68
N GLY A 119 -1.55 -5.15 -11.77
CA GLY A 119 -2.11 -5.24 -10.44
C GLY A 119 -3.47 -4.55 -10.38
N ILE A 120 -4.54 -5.33 -10.21
CA ILE A 120 -5.89 -4.79 -10.07
C ILE A 120 -6.17 -4.47 -8.60
N SER A 121 -6.75 -3.30 -8.36
CA SER A 121 -7.18 -2.89 -7.03
C SER A 121 -8.56 -3.46 -6.70
N ILE A 122 -8.65 -4.25 -5.63
CA ILE A 122 -9.89 -4.86 -5.13
C ILE A 122 -9.95 -4.70 -3.59
N ASP A 123 -10.95 -3.98 -3.07
CA ASP A 123 -10.97 -3.58 -1.65
C ASP A 123 -12.09 -4.23 -0.83
N GLY A 124 -12.79 -5.21 -1.37
CA GLY A 124 -13.88 -5.93 -0.72
C GLY A 124 -14.70 -6.71 -1.74
N LEU A 125 -15.76 -7.35 -1.30
CA LEU A 125 -16.77 -7.93 -2.17
C LEU A 125 -17.56 -6.81 -2.88
N GLN A 126 -18.41 -7.16 -3.83
CA GLN A 126 -19.07 -6.22 -4.74
C GLN A 126 -19.64 -4.98 -4.03
N GLN A 127 -20.44 -5.17 -2.99
CA GLN A 127 -21.10 -4.06 -2.30
C GLN A 127 -20.08 -3.10 -1.65
N THR A 128 -19.13 -3.64 -0.92
CA THR A 128 -18.08 -2.86 -0.23
C THR A 128 -17.14 -2.21 -1.24
N HIS A 129 -16.74 -2.94 -2.28
CA HIS A 129 -15.87 -2.40 -3.32
C HIS A 129 -16.53 -1.22 -4.05
N ASP A 130 -17.77 -1.40 -4.50
CA ASP A 130 -18.52 -0.35 -5.20
C ASP A 130 -18.80 0.86 -4.30
N MET A 131 -19.04 0.64 -3.00
CA MET A 131 -19.17 1.72 -2.02
C MET A 131 -17.87 2.53 -1.89
N LEU A 132 -16.71 1.88 -1.94
CA LEU A 132 -15.40 2.52 -1.80
C LEU A 132 -14.91 3.17 -3.10
N ARG A 133 -15.15 2.56 -4.26
CA ARG A 133 -14.56 2.97 -5.54
C ARG A 133 -15.55 3.52 -6.54
N GLY A 134 -16.83 3.27 -6.36
CA GLY A 134 -17.92 3.75 -7.21
C GLY A 134 -18.75 2.61 -7.80
N PRO A 135 -20.03 2.86 -8.06
CA PRO A 135 -20.97 1.85 -8.58
C PRO A 135 -20.46 1.17 -9.86
N GLY A 136 -20.59 -0.14 -9.94
CA GLY A 136 -20.21 -0.97 -11.08
C GLY A 136 -18.69 -1.18 -11.25
N SER A 137 -17.87 -0.67 -10.33
CA SER A 137 -16.42 -0.83 -10.41
C SER A 137 -15.99 -2.28 -10.14
N PHE A 138 -16.72 -3.02 -9.32
CA PHE A 138 -16.43 -4.43 -9.06
C PHE A 138 -16.65 -5.31 -10.29
N GLU A 139 -17.77 -5.14 -10.97
CA GLU A 139 -18.06 -5.90 -12.19
C GLU A 139 -17.02 -5.60 -13.28
N ALA A 140 -16.69 -4.33 -13.49
CA ALA A 140 -15.68 -3.91 -14.45
C ALA A 140 -14.31 -4.52 -14.17
N LEU A 141 -13.87 -4.53 -12.89
CA LEU A 141 -12.60 -5.16 -12.53
C LEU A 141 -12.61 -6.68 -12.73
N MET A 142 -13.74 -7.37 -12.50
CA MET A 142 -13.85 -8.81 -12.71
C MET A 142 -13.70 -9.17 -14.20
N GLN A 143 -14.33 -8.41 -15.08
CA GLN A 143 -14.16 -8.55 -16.53
C GLN A 143 -12.72 -8.24 -16.97
N ALA A 144 -12.08 -7.23 -16.38
CA ALA A 144 -10.69 -6.90 -16.65
C ALA A 144 -9.74 -8.02 -16.17
N ALA A 145 -10.01 -8.61 -15.01
CA ALA A 145 -9.24 -9.74 -14.50
C ALA A 145 -9.28 -10.95 -15.44
N GLU A 146 -10.45 -11.25 -16.01
CA GLU A 146 -10.60 -12.31 -17.00
C GLU A 146 -9.76 -12.02 -18.26
N ARG A 147 -9.84 -10.79 -18.81
CA ARG A 147 -9.02 -10.38 -19.96
C ARG A 147 -7.52 -10.54 -19.71
N ILE A 148 -7.05 -10.10 -18.53
CA ILE A 148 -5.64 -10.22 -18.15
C ILE A 148 -5.24 -11.69 -17.98
N SER A 149 -6.08 -12.50 -17.32
CA SER A 149 -5.80 -13.92 -17.12
C SER A 149 -5.74 -14.72 -18.43
N ASN A 150 -6.41 -14.26 -19.47
CA ASN A 150 -6.35 -14.82 -20.83
C ASN A 150 -5.20 -14.26 -21.67
N SER A 151 -4.34 -13.42 -21.11
CA SER A 151 -3.16 -12.82 -21.75
C SER A 151 -1.86 -13.37 -21.12
N PRO A 152 -0.68 -13.11 -21.72
CA PRO A 152 0.60 -13.46 -21.10
C PRO A 152 0.97 -12.59 -19.87
N ILE A 153 0.20 -11.54 -19.59
CA ILE A 153 0.47 -10.63 -18.48
C ILE A 153 0.14 -11.29 -17.15
N ARG A 154 1.00 -11.13 -16.17
CA ARG A 154 0.78 -11.66 -14.82
C ARG A 154 -0.27 -10.82 -14.07
N LEU A 155 -1.41 -11.44 -13.76
CA LEU A 155 -2.40 -10.82 -12.88
C LEU A 155 -1.96 -10.84 -11.42
N THR A 156 -2.03 -9.69 -10.76
CA THR A 156 -1.91 -9.55 -9.31
C THR A 156 -3.02 -8.68 -8.77
N THR A 157 -3.26 -8.72 -7.46
CA THR A 157 -4.30 -7.92 -6.80
C THR A 157 -3.72 -7.07 -5.67
N ASN A 158 -4.32 -5.91 -5.42
CA ASN A 158 -3.95 -5.00 -4.36
C ASN A 158 -5.20 -4.61 -3.56
N SER A 159 -5.12 -4.61 -2.23
CA SER A 159 -6.20 -4.19 -1.35
C SER A 159 -5.75 -3.19 -0.31
N GLN A 160 -6.57 -2.16 -0.10
CA GLN A 160 -6.47 -1.20 0.99
C GLN A 160 -7.44 -1.62 2.10
N ILE A 161 -6.91 -2.30 3.13
CA ILE A 161 -7.73 -2.79 4.25
C ILE A 161 -8.20 -1.61 5.10
N ASN A 162 -9.50 -1.58 5.36
CA ASN A 162 -10.17 -0.57 6.16
C ASN A 162 -11.31 -1.20 6.98
N ARG A 163 -12.03 -0.41 7.78
CA ARG A 163 -13.10 -0.92 8.65
C ARG A 163 -14.24 -1.60 7.90
N LEU A 164 -14.52 -1.21 6.65
CA LEU A 164 -15.56 -1.84 5.83
C LEU A 164 -15.10 -3.16 5.22
N SER A 165 -13.86 -3.22 4.73
CA SER A 165 -13.34 -4.39 4.02
C SER A 165 -12.79 -5.48 4.95
N MET A 166 -12.37 -5.14 6.15
CA MET A 166 -11.76 -6.11 7.09
C MET A 166 -12.66 -7.33 7.37
N PRO A 167 -13.99 -7.19 7.57
CA PRO A 167 -14.86 -8.34 7.79
C PRO A 167 -14.99 -9.28 6.59
N GLU A 168 -14.68 -8.81 5.39
CA GLU A 168 -14.83 -9.56 4.14
C GLU A 168 -13.54 -10.24 3.68
N LEU A 169 -12.40 -10.04 4.35
CA LEU A 169 -11.09 -10.47 3.87
C LEU A 169 -10.97 -11.97 3.58
N ALA A 170 -11.66 -12.82 4.33
CA ALA A 170 -11.67 -14.25 4.07
C ALA A 170 -12.37 -14.60 2.75
N ALA A 171 -13.57 -14.07 2.53
CA ALA A 171 -14.31 -14.26 1.30
C ALA A 171 -13.63 -13.57 0.11
N LEU A 172 -13.00 -12.44 0.35
CA LEU A 172 -12.18 -11.74 -0.65
C LEU A 172 -10.97 -12.58 -1.08
N ALA A 173 -10.34 -13.29 -0.15
CA ALA A 173 -9.25 -14.22 -0.48
C ALA A 173 -9.71 -15.35 -1.40
N GLU A 174 -10.90 -15.94 -1.14
CA GLU A 174 -11.52 -16.92 -2.02
C GLU A 174 -11.76 -16.35 -3.43
N GLN A 175 -12.27 -15.12 -3.51
CA GLN A 175 -12.50 -14.43 -4.79
C GLN A 175 -11.17 -14.18 -5.54
N ILE A 176 -10.12 -13.76 -4.84
CA ILE A 176 -8.80 -13.50 -5.42
C ILE A 176 -8.16 -14.79 -5.96
N VAL A 177 -8.32 -15.89 -5.26
CA VAL A 177 -7.89 -17.22 -5.74
C VAL A 177 -8.67 -17.60 -7.01
N ALA A 178 -9.98 -17.45 -6.99
CA ALA A 178 -10.86 -17.77 -8.13
C ALA A 178 -10.54 -16.93 -9.38
N MET A 179 -10.11 -15.67 -9.22
CA MET A 179 -9.67 -14.79 -10.31
C MET A 179 -8.35 -15.25 -10.97
N GLY A 180 -7.65 -16.22 -10.39
CA GLY A 180 -6.32 -16.64 -10.89
C GLY A 180 -5.18 -15.69 -10.56
N SER A 181 -5.35 -14.77 -9.59
CA SER A 181 -4.29 -13.87 -9.14
C SER A 181 -3.06 -14.63 -8.65
N LYS A 182 -1.87 -14.18 -9.03
CA LYS A 182 -0.60 -14.81 -8.63
C LYS A 182 -0.03 -14.25 -7.32
N ALA A 183 -0.50 -13.07 -6.94
CA ALA A 183 -0.10 -12.45 -5.67
C ALA A 183 -1.18 -11.46 -5.22
N TRP A 184 -1.35 -11.38 -3.91
CA TRP A 184 -2.20 -10.39 -3.27
C TRP A 184 -1.38 -9.46 -2.40
N GLN A 185 -1.26 -8.20 -2.81
CA GLN A 185 -0.66 -7.17 -1.98
C GLN A 185 -1.72 -6.57 -1.07
N ILE A 186 -1.42 -6.50 0.22
CA ILE A 186 -2.27 -5.89 1.24
C ILE A 186 -1.59 -4.68 1.85
N ALA A 187 -2.33 -3.61 2.04
CA ALA A 187 -1.93 -2.41 2.77
C ALA A 187 -3.05 -1.99 3.72
N VAL A 188 -2.72 -1.39 4.84
CA VAL A 188 -3.72 -0.73 5.71
C VAL A 188 -4.02 0.64 5.12
N THR A 189 -5.29 1.03 5.06
CA THR A 189 -5.71 2.37 4.65
C THR A 189 -5.17 3.39 5.65
N VAL A 190 -4.36 4.32 5.13
CA VAL A 190 -3.76 5.40 5.92
C VAL A 190 -4.54 6.68 5.65
N PRO A 191 -4.79 7.54 6.65
CA PRO A 191 -5.56 8.77 6.49
C PRO A 191 -4.77 9.85 5.71
N LEU A 192 -4.62 9.61 4.41
CA LEU A 192 -3.98 10.50 3.43
C LEU A 192 -4.95 10.77 2.27
N GLY A 193 -4.98 11.97 1.74
CA GLY A 193 -5.89 12.38 0.68
C GLY A 193 -7.36 12.23 1.11
N ARG A 194 -8.21 11.65 0.26
CA ARG A 194 -9.63 11.42 0.59
C ARG A 194 -9.86 10.51 1.79
N ALA A 195 -8.93 9.61 2.10
CA ALA A 195 -9.02 8.82 3.35
C ALA A 195 -8.92 9.68 4.62
N ALA A 196 -8.22 10.82 4.57
CA ALA A 196 -8.16 11.76 5.69
C ALA A 196 -9.50 12.47 5.94
N ASP A 197 -10.37 12.54 4.93
CA ASP A 197 -11.72 13.10 5.06
C ASP A 197 -12.70 12.08 5.67
N ARG A 198 -12.36 10.80 5.68
CA ARG A 198 -13.19 9.66 6.06
C ARG A 198 -12.56 8.86 7.21
N PRO A 199 -12.47 9.45 8.43
CA PRO A 199 -11.94 8.74 9.61
C PRO A 199 -12.72 7.47 9.96
N ASP A 200 -13.99 7.39 9.55
CA ASP A 200 -14.85 6.21 9.69
C ASP A 200 -14.35 4.98 8.92
N LEU A 201 -13.56 5.17 7.84
CA LEU A 201 -12.94 4.08 7.10
C LEU A 201 -11.63 3.58 7.74
N VAL A 202 -10.94 4.44 8.47
CA VAL A 202 -9.60 4.13 8.98
C VAL A 202 -9.69 3.14 10.12
N LEU A 203 -8.89 2.07 10.06
CA LEU A 203 -8.75 1.14 11.19
C LEU A 203 -8.19 1.89 12.40
N GLN A 204 -8.61 1.48 13.59
CA GLN A 204 -7.95 1.93 14.81
C GLN A 204 -6.68 1.10 15.06
N PRO A 205 -5.66 1.64 15.74
CA PRO A 205 -4.45 0.88 16.09
C PRO A 205 -4.75 -0.46 16.76
N TYR A 206 -5.72 -0.52 17.66
CA TYR A 206 -6.12 -1.75 18.34
C TYR A 206 -6.78 -2.80 17.40
N ASP A 207 -7.37 -2.40 16.27
CA ASP A 207 -7.95 -3.32 15.30
C ASP A 207 -6.89 -4.29 14.71
N LEU A 208 -5.60 -3.93 14.81
CA LEU A 208 -4.51 -4.80 14.38
C LEU A 208 -4.43 -6.11 15.17
N LEU A 209 -4.93 -6.13 16.41
CA LEU A 209 -4.97 -7.34 17.23
C LEU A 209 -5.91 -8.41 16.63
N GLU A 210 -6.92 -8.00 15.88
CA GLU A 210 -7.81 -8.89 15.14
C GLU A 210 -7.28 -9.14 13.72
N LEU A 211 -6.77 -8.12 13.04
CA LEU A 211 -6.37 -8.19 11.65
C LEU A 211 -5.21 -9.17 11.44
N PHE A 212 -4.18 -9.14 12.28
CA PHE A 212 -2.97 -9.92 12.02
C PHE A 212 -3.18 -11.43 12.15
N PRO A 213 -3.82 -11.96 13.21
CA PRO A 213 -4.17 -13.38 13.26
C PRO A 213 -5.10 -13.80 12.11
N LEU A 214 -6.05 -12.94 11.70
CA LEU A 214 -6.90 -13.20 10.54
C LEU A 214 -6.07 -13.34 9.24
N LEU A 215 -5.11 -12.45 9.00
CA LEU A 215 -4.25 -12.52 7.82
C LEU A 215 -3.38 -13.78 7.80
N VAL A 216 -2.85 -14.20 8.94
CA VAL A 216 -2.11 -15.47 9.07
C VAL A 216 -3.00 -16.66 8.74
N TRP A 217 -4.21 -16.69 9.28
CA TRP A 217 -5.18 -17.74 8.99
C TRP A 217 -5.55 -17.77 7.50
N ILE A 218 -5.88 -16.62 6.90
CA ILE A 218 -6.18 -16.52 5.46
C ILE A 218 -5.01 -17.04 4.62
N LYS A 219 -3.79 -16.63 4.96
CA LYS A 219 -2.59 -17.08 4.24
C LYS A 219 -2.49 -18.60 4.24
N ARG A 220 -2.61 -19.23 5.42
CA ARG A 220 -2.49 -20.69 5.58
C ARG A 220 -3.60 -21.47 4.90
N THR A 221 -4.83 -20.99 4.99
CA THR A 221 -6.02 -21.77 4.61
C THR A 221 -6.50 -21.50 3.18
N HIS A 222 -6.21 -20.33 2.60
CA HIS A 222 -6.71 -19.95 1.28
C HIS A 222 -5.57 -19.71 0.29
N LEU A 223 -4.54 -18.93 0.68
CA LEU A 223 -3.57 -18.44 -0.28
C LEU A 223 -2.44 -19.44 -0.57
N ASP A 224 -1.79 -19.97 0.48
CA ASP A 224 -0.67 -20.92 0.32
C ASP A 224 -1.10 -22.19 -0.41
N PRO A 225 -2.26 -22.83 -0.11
CA PRO A 225 -2.72 -23.99 -0.85
C PRO A 225 -3.01 -23.72 -2.32
N ALA A 226 -3.43 -22.49 -2.65
CA ALA A 226 -3.70 -22.06 -4.02
C ALA A 226 -2.45 -21.50 -4.76
N GLY A 227 -1.29 -21.45 -4.10
CA GLY A 227 -0.08 -20.88 -4.66
C GLY A 227 -0.13 -19.35 -4.86
N VAL A 228 -1.06 -18.65 -4.21
CA VAL A 228 -1.18 -17.20 -4.25
C VAL A 228 -0.26 -16.58 -3.19
N ARG A 229 0.68 -15.77 -3.62
CA ARG A 229 1.62 -15.14 -2.69
C ARG A 229 1.00 -13.95 -1.97
N LEU A 230 0.91 -14.00 -0.64
CA LEU A 230 0.60 -12.80 0.15
C LEU A 230 1.80 -11.85 0.17
N PHE A 231 1.56 -10.59 -0.14
CA PHE A 231 2.58 -9.54 -0.16
C PHE A 231 2.18 -8.38 0.77
N PRO A 232 2.58 -8.41 2.05
CA PRO A 232 2.35 -7.30 2.96
C PRO A 232 3.11 -6.06 2.50
N ALA A 233 2.41 -4.96 2.29
CA ALA A 233 3.04 -3.66 2.03
C ALA A 233 3.89 -3.21 3.22
N ASN A 234 4.68 -2.16 3.05
CA ASN A 234 5.55 -1.66 4.12
C ASN A 234 4.79 -1.17 5.36
N ASN A 235 3.50 -0.86 5.23
CA ASN A 235 2.65 -0.45 6.35
C ASN A 235 1.91 -1.61 7.04
N VAL A 236 2.21 -2.86 6.69
CA VAL A 236 1.64 -4.06 7.31
C VAL A 236 2.75 -4.90 7.93
N GLY A 237 2.72 -5.04 9.25
CA GLY A 237 3.60 -5.93 10.00
C GLY A 237 5.06 -5.52 10.00
N TYR A 238 5.56 -5.18 11.17
CA TYR A 238 6.95 -4.84 11.38
C TYR A 238 7.66 -5.97 12.14
N PHE A 239 7.39 -6.08 13.43
CA PHE A 239 7.88 -7.12 14.32
C PHE A 239 6.73 -7.68 15.16
N GLY A 240 6.98 -8.78 15.87
CA GLY A 240 5.98 -9.46 16.66
C GLY A 240 5.68 -10.88 16.13
N PRO A 241 4.70 -11.59 16.71
CA PRO A 241 4.52 -13.03 16.51
C PRO A 241 4.08 -13.40 15.08
N TYR A 242 3.55 -12.47 14.32
CA TYR A 242 2.96 -12.73 12.98
C TYR A 242 3.88 -12.34 11.81
N SER A 243 4.90 -11.52 12.06
CA SER A 243 5.69 -10.88 11.01
C SER A 243 6.41 -11.88 10.10
N ALA A 244 7.10 -12.85 10.68
CA ALA A 244 7.87 -13.85 9.92
C ALA A 244 6.97 -14.67 8.99
N GLU A 245 5.80 -15.06 9.46
CA GLU A 245 4.87 -15.86 8.66
C GLU A 245 4.24 -15.06 7.53
N LEU A 246 3.73 -13.86 7.82
CA LEU A 246 3.15 -12.98 6.80
C LEU A 246 4.16 -12.61 5.71
N ARG A 247 5.46 -12.59 6.06
CA ARG A 247 6.57 -12.30 5.13
C ARG A 247 7.32 -13.54 4.64
N SER A 248 6.70 -14.72 4.75
CA SER A 248 7.25 -15.99 4.25
C SER A 248 8.66 -16.26 4.78
N GLY A 249 8.84 -16.17 6.10
CA GLY A 249 10.09 -16.45 6.81
C GLY A 249 11.07 -15.28 6.88
N SER A 250 10.78 -14.15 6.24
CA SER A 250 11.61 -12.95 6.33
C SER A 250 11.10 -11.98 7.40
N HIS A 251 11.99 -11.14 7.92
CA HIS A 251 11.61 -10.05 8.81
C HIS A 251 11.46 -8.72 8.07
N PHE A 252 10.78 -7.77 8.71
CA PHE A 252 10.74 -6.40 8.23
C PHE A 252 12.15 -5.80 8.28
N SER A 253 12.61 -5.23 7.18
CA SER A 253 13.98 -4.74 7.02
C SER A 253 14.05 -3.21 6.89
N GLY A 254 13.10 -2.51 7.52
CA GLY A 254 13.03 -1.05 7.52
C GLY A 254 12.28 -0.46 6.32
N CYS A 255 12.08 0.85 6.36
CA CYS A 255 11.46 1.61 5.30
C CYS A 255 12.37 1.65 4.05
N GLY A 256 11.80 1.34 2.86
CA GLY A 256 12.52 1.38 1.59
C GLY A 256 12.61 2.76 0.93
N ALA A 257 11.95 3.76 1.52
CA ALA A 257 11.89 5.11 0.96
C ALA A 257 13.29 5.72 0.78
N GLY A 258 13.58 6.20 -0.42
CA GLY A 258 14.87 6.77 -0.80
C GLY A 258 16.02 5.78 -0.89
N ARG A 259 15.85 4.51 -0.48
CA ARG A 259 16.88 3.46 -0.53
C ARG A 259 16.70 2.53 -1.72
N SER A 260 15.58 1.85 -1.77
CA SER A 260 15.24 0.89 -2.82
C SER A 260 14.00 1.28 -3.61
N THR A 261 13.30 2.32 -3.18
CA THR A 261 12.04 2.79 -3.77
C THR A 261 12.08 4.30 -3.92
N LEU A 262 11.63 4.77 -5.08
CA LEU A 262 11.32 6.18 -5.34
C LEU A 262 9.89 6.31 -5.85
N GLY A 263 9.33 7.52 -5.72
CA GLY A 263 8.09 7.94 -6.35
C GLY A 263 8.30 9.14 -7.26
N VAL A 264 7.73 9.11 -8.44
CA VAL A 264 7.69 10.25 -9.36
C VAL A 264 6.23 10.62 -9.60
N GLU A 265 5.89 11.89 -9.47
CA GLU A 265 4.56 12.41 -9.78
C GLU A 265 4.47 12.84 -11.24
N ALA A 266 3.25 13.05 -11.74
CA ALA A 266 2.99 13.35 -13.14
C ALA A 266 3.65 14.65 -13.65
N ASP A 267 3.93 15.60 -12.75
CA ASP A 267 4.65 16.84 -13.03
C ASP A 267 6.19 16.71 -12.93
N GLY A 268 6.70 15.51 -12.70
CA GLY A 268 8.14 15.26 -12.53
C GLY A 268 8.63 15.39 -11.08
N SER A 269 7.80 15.74 -10.12
CA SER A 269 8.19 15.84 -8.71
C SER A 269 8.71 14.51 -8.19
N LEU A 270 9.95 14.49 -7.67
CA LEU A 270 10.60 13.31 -7.14
C LEU A 270 10.41 13.22 -5.63
N LYS A 271 9.97 12.05 -5.15
CA LYS A 271 9.82 11.72 -3.73
C LYS A 271 10.56 10.43 -3.37
N ALA A 272 10.97 10.33 -2.13
CA ALA A 272 11.60 9.11 -1.61
C ALA A 272 10.67 7.87 -1.63
N CYS A 273 9.34 8.08 -1.67
CA CYS A 273 8.33 7.03 -1.78
C CYS A 273 7.05 7.64 -2.37
N PRO A 274 6.33 6.93 -3.26
CA PRO A 274 5.12 7.45 -3.91
C PRO A 274 4.01 7.82 -2.93
N SER A 275 3.96 7.16 -1.78
CA SER A 275 2.90 7.35 -0.78
C SER A 275 3.15 8.51 0.20
N LEU A 276 4.31 9.16 0.16
CA LEU A 276 4.61 10.26 1.08
C LEU A 276 3.92 11.56 0.65
N PRO A 277 3.55 12.43 1.63
CA PRO A 277 3.00 13.77 1.33
C PRO A 277 3.94 14.58 0.44
N SER A 278 3.41 15.13 -0.67
CA SER A 278 4.24 15.87 -1.64
C SER A 278 4.82 17.14 -1.05
N ALA A 279 4.05 17.87 -0.24
CA ALA A 279 4.50 19.11 0.38
C ALA A 279 5.75 18.95 1.28
N ASP A 280 5.89 17.78 1.93
CA ASP A 280 6.96 17.54 2.91
C ASP A 280 8.13 16.74 2.35
N TYR A 281 7.93 16.00 1.25
CA TYR A 281 8.88 14.99 0.79
C TYR A 281 9.27 15.07 -0.68
N THR A 282 8.85 16.10 -1.39
CA THR A 282 9.40 16.40 -2.72
C THR A 282 10.83 16.92 -2.56
N VAL A 283 11.77 16.26 -3.23
CA VAL A 283 13.22 16.56 -3.12
C VAL A 283 13.77 17.31 -4.33
N GLY A 284 13.02 17.41 -5.40
CA GLY A 284 13.34 18.10 -6.64
C GLY A 284 12.36 17.72 -7.74
N ASN A 285 12.61 18.19 -8.96
CA ASN A 285 11.74 17.95 -10.10
C ASN A 285 12.52 17.45 -11.30
N LEU A 286 12.21 16.25 -11.78
CA LEU A 286 12.85 15.62 -12.93
C LEU A 286 12.50 16.27 -14.29
N GLY A 287 11.58 17.23 -14.29
CA GLY A 287 11.35 18.12 -15.43
C GLY A 287 12.53 19.06 -15.69
N SER A 288 13.22 19.50 -14.63
CA SER A 288 14.35 20.43 -14.64
C SER A 288 15.68 19.82 -14.21
N ASP A 289 15.66 18.79 -13.36
CA ASP A 289 16.84 18.20 -12.76
C ASP A 289 17.04 16.77 -13.27
N ASP A 290 18.25 16.22 -13.16
CA ASP A 290 18.50 14.81 -13.43
C ASP A 290 18.46 13.96 -12.15
N LEU A 291 18.11 12.67 -12.30
CA LEU A 291 17.97 11.75 -11.19
C LEU A 291 19.29 11.53 -10.42
N LYS A 292 20.42 11.58 -11.10
CA LYS A 292 21.74 11.39 -10.49
C LYS A 292 22.02 12.52 -9.50
N THR A 293 21.87 13.76 -9.93
CA THR A 293 22.02 14.96 -9.07
C THR A 293 21.10 14.92 -7.86
N LEU A 294 19.81 14.58 -8.06
CA LEU A 294 18.85 14.48 -6.98
C LEU A 294 19.10 13.29 -6.02
N SER A 295 19.96 12.35 -6.41
CA SER A 295 20.32 11.17 -5.60
C SER A 295 21.63 11.33 -4.82
N GLU A 296 22.38 12.40 -5.05
CA GLU A 296 23.67 12.67 -4.40
C GLU A 296 23.54 12.93 -2.89
N PRO A 297 24.63 12.74 -2.13
CA PRO A 297 24.68 13.15 -0.72
C PRO A 297 24.35 14.63 -0.54
N GLY A 298 23.63 14.96 0.54
CA GLY A 298 23.18 16.34 0.81
C GLY A 298 21.81 16.68 0.23
N THR A 299 21.21 15.80 -0.59
CA THR A 299 19.85 15.98 -1.11
C THR A 299 18.79 15.55 -0.09
N GLY A 300 17.51 15.93 -0.34
CA GLY A 300 16.40 15.59 0.56
C GLY A 300 16.15 14.11 0.76
N LEU A 301 16.62 13.23 -0.15
CA LEU A 301 16.54 11.78 -0.01
C LEU A 301 17.35 11.25 1.19
N GLU A 302 18.41 11.94 1.57
CA GLU A 302 19.29 11.52 2.67
C GLU A 302 18.59 11.45 4.03
N LYS A 303 17.68 12.38 4.30
CA LYS A 303 16.95 12.42 5.58
C LYS A 303 16.23 11.11 5.90
N LEU A 304 15.71 10.42 4.87
CA LEU A 304 15.04 9.14 5.06
C LEU A 304 15.99 7.94 4.98
N ARG A 305 17.07 8.06 4.21
CA ARG A 305 18.12 7.03 4.11
C ARG A 305 18.86 6.82 5.42
N ASN A 306 19.22 7.93 6.09
CA ASN A 306 20.13 7.97 7.23
C ASN A 306 19.42 8.04 8.59
N ARG A 307 18.12 7.76 8.65
CA ARG A 307 17.39 7.69 9.92
C ARG A 307 18.07 6.73 10.90
N THR A 308 18.13 7.16 12.16
CA THR A 308 18.68 6.42 13.28
C THR A 308 17.63 6.26 14.39
N LYS A 309 17.96 5.58 15.47
CA LYS A 309 17.08 5.50 16.65
C LYS A 309 16.88 6.87 17.32
N ASP A 310 17.79 7.81 17.13
CA ASP A 310 17.70 9.15 17.73
C ASP A 310 16.59 10.00 17.08
N ASP A 311 16.12 9.60 15.89
CA ASP A 311 14.95 10.20 15.24
C ASP A 311 13.62 9.67 15.79
N LEU A 312 13.66 8.69 16.70
CA LEU A 312 12.45 8.08 17.25
C LEU A 312 11.94 8.83 18.47
N TRP A 313 10.65 8.76 18.68
CA TRP A 313 9.98 9.37 19.83
C TRP A 313 8.78 8.53 20.28
N GLY A 314 8.22 8.87 21.43
CA GLY A 314 7.10 8.13 22.02
C GLY A 314 7.43 6.65 22.22
N PHE A 315 6.46 5.77 21.99
CA PHE A 315 6.63 4.32 22.16
C PHE A 315 7.83 3.76 21.38
N CYS A 316 8.04 4.23 20.15
CA CYS A 316 9.08 3.67 19.29
C CYS A 316 10.50 3.97 19.78
N ALA A 317 10.72 5.06 20.54
CA ALA A 317 12.04 5.40 21.09
C ALA A 317 12.53 4.39 22.15
N THR A 318 11.62 3.78 22.89
CA THR A 318 11.91 2.81 23.96
C THR A 318 11.66 1.35 23.56
N CYS A 319 11.23 1.13 22.30
CA CYS A 319 10.90 -0.19 21.81
C CYS A 319 12.15 -1.09 21.68
N TYR A 320 12.01 -2.36 22.05
CA TYR A 320 13.07 -3.36 21.88
C TYR A 320 13.61 -3.43 20.43
N TYR A 321 12.75 -3.22 19.45
CA TYR A 321 13.11 -3.25 18.01
C TYR A 321 13.48 -1.87 17.44
N ALA A 322 13.77 -0.86 18.28
CA ALA A 322 13.98 0.52 17.83
C ALA A 322 15.03 0.65 16.73
N GLU A 323 16.20 0.01 16.90
CA GLU A 323 17.33 0.09 15.96
C GLU A 323 17.04 -0.59 14.61
N GLU A 324 16.35 -1.72 14.62
CA GLU A 324 16.05 -2.49 13.44
C GLU A 324 14.84 -1.94 12.67
N CYS A 325 13.81 -1.52 13.41
CA CYS A 325 12.52 -1.12 12.88
C CYS A 325 12.46 0.33 12.41
N LEU A 326 13.08 1.25 13.17
CA LEU A 326 13.03 2.70 12.96
C LEU A 326 11.59 3.22 12.77
N ALA A 327 10.67 2.77 13.63
CA ALA A 327 9.23 3.06 13.59
C ALA A 327 8.52 2.65 12.29
N GLY A 328 9.00 1.61 11.60
CA GLY A 328 8.29 1.02 10.46
C GLY A 328 8.13 1.96 9.25
N CYS A 329 6.91 2.09 8.76
CA CYS A 329 6.59 2.88 7.58
C CYS A 329 6.51 4.38 7.88
N THR A 330 7.35 5.17 7.21
CA THR A 330 7.36 6.64 7.33
C THR A 330 6.02 7.26 6.93
N TRP A 331 5.40 6.75 5.85
CA TRP A 331 4.10 7.22 5.39
C TRP A 331 3.02 7.11 6.47
N THR A 332 2.90 5.95 7.12
CA THR A 332 1.89 5.73 8.16
C THR A 332 2.10 6.67 9.36
N SER A 333 3.35 6.76 9.84
CA SER A 333 3.67 7.65 10.97
C SER A 333 3.35 9.11 10.66
N HIS A 334 3.77 9.57 9.48
CA HIS A 334 3.63 10.99 9.10
C HIS A 334 2.16 11.36 8.84
N ALA A 335 1.42 10.56 8.08
CA ALA A 335 0.03 10.85 7.77
C ALA A 335 -0.89 10.91 9.01
N ILE A 336 -0.51 10.23 10.09
CA ILE A 336 -1.28 10.22 11.34
C ILE A 336 -0.79 11.33 12.28
N LEU A 337 0.53 11.39 12.53
CA LEU A 337 1.10 12.20 13.61
C LEU A 337 1.83 13.46 13.11
N GLY A 338 1.79 13.75 11.80
CA GLY A 338 2.44 14.92 11.19
C GLY A 338 3.97 14.83 11.12
N LYS A 339 4.59 13.75 11.62
CA LYS A 339 6.04 13.50 11.56
C LYS A 339 6.38 12.02 11.67
N PRO A 340 7.53 11.56 11.12
CA PRO A 340 7.99 10.19 11.27
C PRO A 340 8.50 9.89 12.69
N GLY A 341 8.85 8.63 12.95
CA GLY A 341 9.58 8.23 14.17
C GLY A 341 8.73 7.65 15.29
N ASN A 342 7.38 7.66 15.17
CA ASN A 342 6.48 6.97 16.10
C ASN A 342 5.27 6.44 15.33
N ASN A 343 5.04 5.12 15.34
CA ASN A 343 4.03 4.51 14.50
C ASN A 343 2.99 3.76 15.35
N PRO A 344 1.74 4.22 15.39
CA PRO A 344 0.69 3.53 16.13
C PRO A 344 0.21 2.24 15.43
N TYR A 345 0.36 2.13 14.11
CA TYR A 345 -0.05 0.94 13.34
C TYR A 345 1.02 -0.16 13.39
N CYS A 346 1.31 -0.63 14.60
CA CYS A 346 2.28 -1.68 14.88
C CYS A 346 1.65 -2.73 15.80
N VAL A 347 1.49 -3.96 15.33
CA VAL A 347 0.89 -5.03 16.14
C VAL A 347 1.67 -5.33 17.41
N HIS A 348 3.01 -5.26 17.37
CA HIS A 348 3.84 -5.41 18.57
C HIS A 348 3.49 -4.34 19.62
N ARG A 349 3.38 -3.07 19.21
CA ARG A 349 2.97 -1.98 20.09
C ARG A 349 1.60 -2.23 20.73
N GLN A 350 0.63 -2.66 19.93
CA GLN A 350 -0.72 -2.92 20.42
C GLN A 350 -0.74 -4.10 21.41
N LEU A 351 0.05 -5.15 21.17
CA LEU A 351 0.20 -6.26 22.11
C LEU A 351 0.85 -5.81 23.43
N GLU A 352 1.87 -4.97 23.39
CA GLU A 352 2.51 -4.46 24.63
C GLU A 352 1.62 -3.52 25.43
N LEU A 353 0.84 -2.67 24.76
CA LEU A 353 -0.16 -1.81 25.42
C LEU A 353 -1.32 -2.63 26.01
N ALA A 354 -1.80 -3.62 25.28
CA ALA A 354 -2.86 -4.51 25.77
C ALA A 354 -2.43 -5.29 27.02
N LYS A 355 -1.17 -5.75 27.13
CA LYS A 355 -0.63 -6.37 28.35
C LYS A 355 -0.66 -5.43 29.56
N GLN A 356 -0.61 -4.12 29.33
CA GLN A 356 -0.71 -3.09 30.36
C GLN A 356 -2.16 -2.67 30.65
N GLY A 357 -3.14 -3.31 30.01
CA GLY A 357 -4.54 -2.93 30.12
C GLY A 357 -4.87 -1.61 29.39
N ILE A 358 -4.08 -1.22 28.40
CA ILE A 358 -4.23 0.02 27.65
C ILE A 358 -4.70 -0.28 26.23
N ARG A 359 -5.73 0.43 25.79
CA ARG A 359 -6.22 0.48 24.42
C ARG A 359 -5.80 1.79 23.77
N GLU A 360 -5.18 1.72 22.59
CA GLU A 360 -4.77 2.91 21.83
C GLU A 360 -5.67 3.11 20.63
N SER A 361 -6.19 4.33 20.49
CA SER A 361 -6.98 4.79 19.35
C SER A 361 -6.41 6.08 18.76
N ILE A 362 -6.91 6.46 17.57
CA ILE A 362 -6.62 7.75 16.94
C ILE A 362 -7.90 8.54 16.73
N VAL A 363 -7.84 9.85 17.00
CA VAL A 363 -8.94 10.78 16.80
C VAL A 363 -8.49 11.90 15.89
N LYS A 364 -9.29 12.21 14.86
CA LYS A 364 -9.02 13.31 13.94
C LYS A 364 -9.25 14.65 14.65
N VAL A 365 -8.22 15.49 14.70
CA VAL A 365 -8.27 16.83 15.33
C VAL A 365 -8.16 17.97 14.32
N GLN A 366 -7.66 17.71 13.11
CA GLN A 366 -7.57 18.70 12.04
C GLN A 366 -7.89 18.09 10.68
N ALA A 367 -8.66 18.80 9.87
CA ALA A 367 -8.98 18.40 8.51
C ALA A 367 -7.76 18.53 7.58
N ALA A 368 -7.73 17.69 6.54
CA ALA A 368 -6.78 17.83 5.45
C ALA A 368 -7.17 19.02 4.53
N PRO A 369 -6.18 19.70 3.91
CA PRO A 369 -6.42 20.87 3.07
C PRO A 369 -7.21 20.65 1.78
N GLY A 370 -7.37 19.42 1.29
CA GLY A 370 -8.07 19.10 0.04
C GLY A 370 -7.18 19.06 -1.20
N LYS A 371 -5.85 18.86 -1.02
CA LYS A 371 -4.85 18.79 -2.11
C LYS A 371 -4.35 17.35 -2.33
N PRO A 372 -3.80 17.01 -3.51
CA PRO A 372 -3.16 15.72 -3.72
C PRO A 372 -2.12 15.40 -2.64
N PHE A 373 -2.15 14.16 -2.14
CA PHE A 373 -1.25 13.64 -1.10
C PHE A 373 -1.23 14.43 0.21
N ASP A 374 -2.30 15.17 0.53
CA ASP A 374 -2.43 15.88 1.79
C ASP A 374 -2.86 14.95 2.94
N TYR A 375 -2.74 15.45 4.14
CA TYR A 375 -3.13 14.75 5.36
C TYR A 375 -3.76 15.72 6.37
N GLY A 376 -4.54 15.16 7.28
CA GLY A 376 -5.04 15.85 8.46
C GLY A 376 -4.08 15.69 9.64
N ARG A 377 -4.56 16.01 10.84
CA ARG A 377 -3.87 15.69 12.08
C ARG A 377 -4.74 14.81 12.94
N PHE A 378 -4.11 13.77 13.50
CA PHE A 378 -4.73 12.86 14.46
C PHE A 378 -3.95 12.90 15.77
N GLU A 379 -4.63 12.62 16.86
CA GLU A 379 -4.05 12.47 18.18
C GLU A 379 -4.24 11.04 18.67
N LEU A 380 -3.27 10.57 19.45
CA LEU A 380 -3.33 9.27 20.09
C LEU A 380 -4.11 9.40 21.41
N ILE A 381 -5.08 8.53 21.58
CA ILE A 381 -5.86 8.41 22.81
C ILE A 381 -5.52 7.07 23.44
N HIS A 382 -5.18 7.10 24.73
CA HIS A 382 -4.99 5.92 25.57
C HIS A 382 -6.12 5.80 26.58
N GLU A 383 -6.78 4.68 26.58
CA GLU A 383 -7.89 4.38 27.48
C GLU A 383 -7.66 3.04 28.18
N PRO A 384 -8.12 2.85 29.42
CA PRO A 384 -8.16 1.52 30.02
C PRO A 384 -9.00 0.58 29.15
N ILE A 385 -8.56 -0.67 29.01
CA ILE A 385 -9.38 -1.70 28.38
C ILE A 385 -10.56 -1.98 29.31
N ASP A 386 -11.79 -1.77 28.84
CA ASP A 386 -12.99 -2.16 29.58
C ASP A 386 -13.10 -3.70 29.59
N PRO A 387 -13.04 -4.36 30.75
CA PRO A 387 -13.17 -5.81 30.81
C PRO A 387 -14.54 -6.32 30.33
N ASN A 388 -15.55 -5.45 30.26
CA ASN A 388 -16.86 -5.77 29.71
C ASN A 388 -16.97 -5.47 28.19
N GLN A 389 -16.02 -4.77 27.62
CA GLN A 389 -15.96 -4.51 26.19
C GLN A 389 -15.58 -5.80 25.47
N LYS A 390 -16.46 -6.30 24.63
CA LYS A 390 -16.18 -7.51 23.86
C LYS A 390 -15.03 -7.23 22.89
N ASP A 391 -13.95 -8.01 23.03
CA ASP A 391 -12.95 -8.11 21.98
C ASP A 391 -13.63 -8.41 20.64
N GLY A 392 -13.05 -7.92 19.53
CA GLY A 392 -13.55 -8.23 18.21
C GLY A 392 -14.62 -7.28 17.68
N GLU A 393 -14.43 -5.96 17.88
CA GLU A 393 -15.41 -4.94 17.47
C GLU A 393 -15.75 -4.97 15.97
N ILE A 394 -14.78 -5.24 15.11
CA ILE A 394 -14.99 -5.26 13.65
C ILE A 394 -15.49 -6.62 13.21
N LEU A 395 -14.84 -7.69 13.59
CA LEU A 395 -15.19 -9.05 13.15
C LEU A 395 -16.37 -9.63 13.95
N GLY A 396 -16.67 -9.08 15.13
CA GLY A 396 -17.66 -9.63 16.04
C GLY A 396 -17.28 -11.00 16.61
N ILE A 397 -16.00 -11.33 16.59
CA ILE A 397 -15.41 -12.59 17.04
C ILE A 397 -14.37 -12.26 18.12
N ALA A 398 -14.40 -12.96 19.25
CA ALA A 398 -13.43 -12.75 20.31
C ALA A 398 -11.99 -12.96 19.81
N THR A 399 -11.07 -12.08 20.22
CA THR A 399 -9.65 -12.12 19.82
C THR A 399 -8.98 -13.46 20.09
N GLU A 400 -9.36 -14.14 21.17
CA GLU A 400 -8.89 -15.48 21.52
C GLU A 400 -9.22 -16.51 20.43
N LYS A 401 -10.45 -16.47 19.86
CA LYS A 401 -10.86 -17.36 18.78
C LYS A 401 -10.10 -17.07 17.48
N ILE A 402 -9.89 -15.79 17.16
CA ILE A 402 -9.09 -15.39 15.99
C ILE A 402 -7.64 -15.83 16.16
N THR A 403 -7.09 -15.69 17.35
CA THR A 403 -5.74 -16.17 17.68
C THR A 403 -5.66 -17.71 17.59
N GLY A 404 -6.72 -18.40 18.00
CA GLY A 404 -6.85 -19.86 17.81
C GLY A 404 -6.83 -20.27 16.35
N LEU A 405 -7.53 -19.52 15.47
CA LEU A 405 -7.43 -19.73 14.00
C LEU A 405 -6.00 -19.60 13.49
N ALA A 406 -5.28 -18.57 13.91
CA ALA A 406 -3.88 -18.35 13.52
C ALA A 406 -2.95 -19.47 14.04
N ARG A 407 -3.27 -20.12 15.16
CA ARG A 407 -2.54 -21.29 15.69
C ARG A 407 -2.97 -22.63 15.08
N GLY A 408 -4.02 -22.63 14.25
CA GLY A 408 -4.56 -23.85 13.65
C GLY A 408 -5.50 -24.63 14.57
N GLU A 409 -5.94 -24.05 15.67
CA GLU A 409 -6.87 -24.67 16.64
C GLU A 409 -8.32 -24.71 16.12
N MET A 410 -8.64 -23.92 15.09
CA MET A 410 -9.95 -23.86 14.46
C MET A 410 -9.84 -23.95 12.94
N SER A 411 -10.74 -24.69 12.29
CA SER A 411 -10.73 -24.94 10.85
C SER A 411 -11.46 -23.89 10.01
N ALA A 412 -12.37 -23.11 10.60
CA ALA A 412 -13.13 -22.10 9.87
C ALA A 412 -13.69 -20.99 10.77
N LEU A 413 -13.83 -19.79 10.23
CA LEU A 413 -14.61 -18.72 10.86
C LEU A 413 -16.11 -19.05 10.81
N PRO A 414 -16.89 -18.78 11.87
CA PRO A 414 -18.34 -18.96 11.86
C PRO A 414 -19.00 -18.03 10.85
N LYS A 415 -19.35 -18.56 9.68
CA LYS A 415 -19.96 -17.79 8.56
C LYS A 415 -21.21 -16.96 8.94
N ALA A 416 -21.92 -17.36 9.99
CA ALA A 416 -23.14 -16.69 10.43
C ALA A 416 -22.91 -15.36 11.15
N GLN A 417 -21.75 -15.12 11.77
CA GLN A 417 -21.45 -13.89 12.52
C GLN A 417 -21.00 -12.75 11.61
N ILE A 418 -20.33 -13.04 10.50
CA ILE A 418 -19.88 -12.03 9.52
C ILE A 418 -21.06 -11.39 8.79
N ARG A 419 -22.11 -12.15 8.50
CA ARG A 419 -23.31 -11.65 7.75
C ARG A 419 -24.24 -10.75 8.57
N LYS A 420 -24.20 -10.79 9.89
CA LYS A 420 -25.16 -10.07 10.74
C LYS A 420 -24.91 -8.56 10.82
N ARG A 421 -23.67 -8.09 10.64
CA ARG A 421 -23.33 -6.65 10.67
C ARG A 421 -23.49 -5.91 9.36
N LEU A 422 -23.47 -6.60 8.21
CA LEU A 422 -23.70 -5.98 6.90
C LEU A 422 -25.16 -5.49 6.67
N ARG A 423 -26.09 -5.81 7.58
CA ARG A 423 -27.51 -5.39 7.48
C ARG A 423 -27.84 -4.13 8.29
N VAL A 424 -26.90 -3.53 9.00
CA VAL A 424 -27.15 -2.41 9.93
C VAL A 424 -26.40 -1.13 9.52
N LEU A 425 -25.63 -1.17 8.46
CA LEU A 425 -24.98 -0.02 7.81
C LEU A 425 -25.52 0.14 6.38
#